data_1917f460f6cfee6254192df645a9c85a
#
_entry.id   1917f460f6cfee6254192df645a9c85a
#
_cell.length_a   1.000
_cell.length_b   1.000
_cell.length_c   1.000
_cell.angle_alpha   90.00
_cell.angle_beta   90.00
_cell.angle_gamma   90.00
#
_symmetry.space_group_name_H-M   'P 1'
#
loop_
_entity.id
_entity.type
_entity.pdbx_description
1 polymer ?
#
loop_
_entity_poly.entity_id
_entity_poly.type
_entity_poly.pdbx_seq_one_letter_code
_entity_poly.pdbx_strand_id
1 'polypeptide(L)'
;MGVAHIPSTSKLSTRLPLRPSLFEALGEFRMPLEATVFWLGALTHPWPHADADNRKVILLIPGFMAGDVTLAPMANFLRWLGHRVVFGGIWSNSECPRETMRKLNARLALAYEKFEQPIVIIGQSLGGVYARELARENPEMVERVIALGAPIRTPRDTANHAVAAFARSIAMLRGRAEGCLTEACKCGLILSDDSPGEVPSTNVYSRTDGVVHWQSCIDTSGAPSVENVEVMGSHVGMAISADVYRVIADRLVLPNRAHLVHRDRILAAV
;
A
#
# COMPACT_ATOMS: atom_id res chain seq x y z
N MET A 1 7.56 19.90 18.41
CA MET A 1 8.06 18.53 18.66
C MET A 1 8.86 18.13 17.44
N GLY A 2 10.13 17.74 17.62
CA GLY A 2 11.13 17.77 16.57
C GLY A 2 10.96 16.71 15.50
N VAL A 3 10.97 17.12 14.26
CA VAL A 3 11.17 16.26 13.08
C VAL A 3 12.62 15.81 13.12
N ALA A 4 12.86 14.50 13.28
CA ALA A 4 14.20 13.93 13.22
C ALA A 4 14.75 14.09 11.81
N HIS A 5 15.75 14.92 11.67
CA HIS A 5 16.50 15.13 10.43
C HIS A 5 17.37 13.89 10.20
N ILE A 6 17.04 13.09 9.18
CA ILE A 6 17.88 11.95 8.75
C ILE A 6 19.07 12.52 7.99
N PRO A 7 20.32 12.23 8.40
CA PRO A 7 21.51 12.71 7.70
C PRO A 7 21.61 12.10 6.31
N SER A 8 22.02 12.89 5.33
CA SER A 8 22.25 12.52 3.93
C SER A 8 23.20 11.31 3.85
N THR A 9 22.69 10.19 3.35
CA THR A 9 23.43 8.94 3.26
C THR A 9 24.33 8.92 2.05
N SER A 10 25.63 8.91 2.30
CA SER A 10 26.65 8.39 1.42
C SER A 10 26.27 7.02 0.88
N LYS A 11 26.32 6.87 -0.44
CA LYS A 11 26.38 5.63 -1.24
C LYS A 11 25.89 4.34 -0.55
N LEU A 12 24.59 4.08 -0.63
CA LEU A 12 24.06 2.76 -0.28
C LEU A 12 24.58 1.76 -1.32
N SER A 13 25.44 0.87 -0.86
CA SER A 13 26.06 -0.21 -1.63
C SER A 13 24.97 -1.05 -2.33
N THR A 14 25.09 -1.22 -3.63
CA THR A 14 24.29 -2.08 -4.50
C THR A 14 24.55 -3.56 -4.25
N ARG A 15 24.46 -4.05 -3.01
CA ARG A 15 24.74 -5.45 -2.70
C ARG A 15 23.64 -6.06 -1.87
N LEU A 16 23.06 -7.15 -2.43
CA LEU A 16 22.26 -8.24 -1.87
C LEU A 16 20.74 -8.06 -1.91
N PRO A 17 20.01 -9.12 -2.25
CA PRO A 17 18.58 -9.20 -2.00
C PRO A 17 18.37 -9.09 -0.49
N LEU A 18 17.76 -7.99 -0.05
CA LEU A 18 17.42 -7.75 1.34
C LEU A 18 16.22 -8.66 1.68
N ARG A 19 16.46 -9.72 2.43
CA ARG A 19 15.43 -10.70 2.80
C ARG A 19 15.26 -10.71 4.31
N PRO A 20 14.01 -10.85 4.79
CA PRO A 20 13.78 -11.03 6.21
C PRO A 20 14.50 -12.26 6.76
N SER A 21 14.99 -12.16 7.98
CA SER A 21 15.59 -13.27 8.71
C SER A 21 14.52 -14.31 9.11
N LEU A 22 14.96 -15.51 9.46
CA LEU A 22 14.06 -16.54 9.98
C LEU A 22 13.36 -16.09 11.29
N PHE A 23 14.03 -15.28 12.09
CA PHE A 23 13.49 -14.74 13.34
C PHE A 23 12.36 -13.72 13.08
N GLU A 24 12.51 -12.87 12.06
CA GLU A 24 11.44 -11.95 11.63
C GLU A 24 10.26 -12.73 11.05
N ALA A 25 10.50 -13.80 10.27
CA ALA A 25 9.44 -14.65 9.76
C ALA A 25 8.61 -15.33 10.87
N LEU A 26 9.25 -15.75 11.97
CA LEU A 26 8.55 -16.26 13.15
C LEU A 26 7.72 -15.19 13.86
N GLY A 27 8.09 -13.92 13.71
CA GLY A 27 7.36 -12.77 14.25
C GLY A 27 5.95 -12.61 13.67
N GLU A 28 5.63 -13.21 12.52
CA GLU A 28 4.29 -13.16 11.92
C GLU A 28 3.21 -13.85 12.78
N PHE A 29 3.58 -14.76 13.67
CA PHE A 29 2.64 -15.39 14.61
C PHE A 29 2.11 -14.45 15.71
N ARG A 30 2.57 -13.18 15.77
CA ARG A 30 2.09 -12.18 16.74
C ARG A 30 0.75 -11.54 16.32
N MET A 31 0.26 -11.78 15.13
CA MET A 31 -0.94 -11.18 14.59
C MET A 31 -2.16 -11.22 15.54
N PRO A 32 -2.46 -12.31 16.28
CA PRO A 32 -3.57 -12.33 17.23
C PRO A 32 -3.40 -11.34 18.40
N LEU A 33 -2.16 -11.16 18.88
CA LEU A 33 -1.84 -10.18 19.93
C LEU A 33 -2.00 -8.75 19.40
N GLU A 34 -1.53 -8.49 18.19
CA GLU A 34 -1.67 -7.20 17.52
C GLU A 34 -3.16 -6.82 17.35
N ALA A 35 -4.00 -7.78 16.95
CA ALA A 35 -5.44 -7.59 16.87
C ALA A 35 -6.07 -7.23 18.23
N THR A 36 -5.65 -7.92 19.29
CA THR A 36 -6.17 -7.65 20.65
C THR A 36 -5.78 -6.26 21.12
N VAL A 37 -4.52 -5.84 20.92
CA VAL A 37 -4.03 -4.49 21.26
C VAL A 37 -4.80 -3.42 20.46
N PHE A 38 -5.09 -3.68 19.19
CA PHE A 38 -5.91 -2.79 18.38
C PHE A 38 -7.30 -2.57 18.97
N TRP A 39 -8.02 -3.62 19.28
CA TRP A 39 -9.39 -3.49 19.82
C TRP A 39 -9.42 -2.76 21.15
N LEU A 40 -8.46 -3.00 22.04
CA LEU A 40 -8.35 -2.29 23.31
C LEU A 40 -8.00 -0.81 23.11
N GLY A 41 -7.10 -0.49 22.20
CA GLY A 41 -6.70 0.88 21.88
C GLY A 41 -7.74 1.65 21.09
N ALA A 42 -8.52 0.99 20.24
CA ALA A 42 -9.56 1.63 19.44
C ALA A 42 -10.68 2.24 20.29
N LEU A 43 -10.92 1.69 21.48
CA LEU A 43 -11.97 2.17 22.41
C LEU A 43 -11.61 3.49 23.11
N THR A 44 -10.33 3.86 23.15
CA THR A 44 -9.84 5.01 23.95
C THR A 44 -9.28 6.14 23.11
N HIS A 45 -9.07 5.94 21.81
CA HIS A 45 -8.49 6.94 20.92
C HIS A 45 -9.58 7.81 20.28
N PRO A 46 -9.44 9.15 20.27
CA PRO A 46 -10.33 10.03 19.51
C PRO A 46 -10.01 9.91 18.01
N TRP A 47 -10.85 9.22 17.27
CA TRP A 47 -10.69 9.05 15.83
C TRP A 47 -11.35 10.20 15.07
N PRO A 48 -10.68 10.76 14.04
CA PRO A 48 -11.27 11.79 13.20
C PRO A 48 -12.35 11.16 12.30
N HIS A 49 -13.62 11.50 12.55
CA HIS A 49 -14.71 11.11 11.68
C HIS A 49 -14.85 12.08 10.51
N ALA A 50 -15.09 11.53 9.32
CA ALA A 50 -15.38 12.32 8.14
C ALA A 50 -16.80 12.83 8.16
N ASP A 51 -16.98 14.13 7.97
CA ASP A 51 -18.26 14.73 7.60
C ASP A 51 -18.55 14.56 6.10
N ALA A 52 -19.66 15.15 5.63
CA ALA A 52 -20.05 15.02 4.22
C ALA A 52 -19.00 15.57 3.26
N ASP A 53 -18.33 16.67 3.64
CA ASP A 53 -17.38 17.39 2.78
C ASP A 53 -16.01 16.73 2.72
N ASN A 54 -15.61 16.03 3.80
CA ASN A 54 -14.31 15.36 3.90
C ASN A 54 -14.38 13.84 3.63
N ARG A 55 -15.54 13.35 3.22
CA ARG A 55 -15.75 11.92 2.95
C ARG A 55 -14.96 11.47 1.73
N LYS A 56 -13.99 10.58 1.93
CA LYS A 56 -13.20 9.98 0.87
C LYS A 56 -13.84 8.70 0.33
N VAL A 57 -13.53 8.39 -0.93
CA VAL A 57 -13.74 7.06 -1.52
C VAL A 57 -12.42 6.33 -1.51
N ILE A 58 -12.41 5.12 -0.95
CA ILE A 58 -11.18 4.37 -0.70
C ILE A 58 -11.26 3.03 -1.42
N LEU A 59 -10.30 2.76 -2.31
CA LEU A 59 -10.11 1.48 -2.96
C LEU A 59 -9.11 0.65 -2.15
N LEU A 60 -9.52 -0.54 -1.69
CA LEU A 60 -8.67 -1.47 -0.96
C LEU A 60 -8.17 -2.58 -1.88
N ILE A 61 -6.83 -2.84 -1.85
CA ILE A 61 -6.19 -3.86 -2.68
C ILE A 61 -5.41 -4.81 -1.77
N PRO A 62 -5.77 -6.12 -1.73
CA PRO A 62 -5.12 -7.11 -0.86
C PRO A 62 -3.75 -7.53 -1.39
N GLY A 63 -2.94 -8.11 -0.49
CA GLY A 63 -1.62 -8.67 -0.79
C GLY A 63 -1.66 -9.94 -1.62
N PHE A 64 -0.46 -10.48 -1.93
CA PHE A 64 -0.31 -11.74 -2.65
C PHE A 64 -1.10 -12.87 -1.96
N MET A 65 -1.82 -13.68 -2.75
CA MET A 65 -2.69 -14.79 -2.31
C MET A 65 -3.88 -14.38 -1.43
N ALA A 66 -3.91 -13.15 -0.92
CA ALA A 66 -5.02 -12.63 -0.14
C ALA A 66 -6.20 -12.23 -1.05
N GLY A 67 -7.40 -12.24 -0.51
CA GLY A 67 -8.59 -11.70 -1.15
C GLY A 67 -9.11 -10.48 -0.39
N ASP A 68 -10.12 -9.82 -0.95
CA ASP A 68 -10.75 -8.62 -0.38
C ASP A 68 -11.21 -8.85 1.08
N VAL A 69 -11.60 -10.07 1.43
CA VAL A 69 -12.05 -10.45 2.77
C VAL A 69 -10.98 -10.22 3.85
N THR A 70 -9.70 -10.32 3.50
CA THR A 70 -8.60 -10.10 4.45
C THR A 70 -8.51 -8.64 4.91
N LEU A 71 -9.04 -7.71 4.12
CA LEU A 71 -9.10 -6.29 4.43
C LEU A 71 -10.46 -5.85 4.99
N ALA A 72 -11.37 -6.80 5.29
CA ALA A 72 -12.68 -6.49 5.86
C ALA A 72 -12.61 -5.73 7.20
N PRO A 73 -11.71 -6.04 8.15
CA PRO A 73 -11.54 -5.24 9.37
C PRO A 73 -11.22 -3.78 9.07
N MET A 74 -10.26 -3.52 8.17
CA MET A 74 -9.90 -2.17 7.72
C MET A 74 -11.07 -1.48 7.02
N ALA A 75 -11.78 -2.18 6.14
CA ALA A 75 -12.95 -1.64 5.47
C ALA A 75 -14.05 -1.21 6.45
N ASN A 76 -14.30 -2.01 7.49
CA ASN A 76 -15.27 -1.69 8.53
C ASN A 76 -14.83 -0.47 9.36
N PHE A 77 -13.56 -0.39 9.72
CA PHE A 77 -12.98 0.76 10.39
C PHE A 77 -13.14 2.05 9.56
N LEU A 78 -12.80 2.01 8.29
CA LEU A 78 -12.90 3.16 7.38
C LEU A 78 -14.36 3.60 7.17
N ARG A 79 -15.30 2.65 7.10
CA ARG A 79 -16.74 2.95 7.04
C ARG A 79 -17.23 3.56 8.35
N TRP A 80 -16.75 3.07 9.48
CA TRP A 80 -17.06 3.63 10.79
C TRP A 80 -16.56 5.08 10.91
N LEU A 81 -15.39 5.41 10.32
CA LEU A 81 -14.91 6.78 10.21
C LEU A 81 -15.74 7.65 9.25
N GLY A 82 -16.72 7.11 8.53
CA GLY A 82 -17.60 7.84 7.62
C GLY A 82 -17.19 7.79 6.15
N HIS A 83 -16.10 7.09 5.79
CA HIS A 83 -15.63 6.99 4.40
C HIS A 83 -16.40 5.94 3.59
N ARG A 84 -16.31 6.04 2.27
CA ARG A 84 -16.85 5.05 1.33
C ARG A 84 -15.74 4.08 0.95
N VAL A 85 -15.99 2.77 1.07
CA VAL A 85 -14.99 1.74 0.76
C VAL A 85 -15.43 0.87 -0.40
N VAL A 86 -14.55 0.76 -1.38
CA VAL A 86 -14.65 -0.11 -2.56
C VAL A 86 -13.54 -1.16 -2.45
N PHE A 87 -13.88 -2.41 -2.72
CA PHE A 87 -12.88 -3.47 -2.81
C PHE A 87 -12.39 -3.66 -4.24
N GLY A 88 -11.18 -4.18 -4.41
CA GLY A 88 -10.57 -4.46 -5.70
C GLY A 88 -11.32 -5.46 -6.58
N GLY A 89 -12.22 -6.25 -5.99
CA GLY A 89 -12.91 -7.35 -6.67
C GLY A 89 -12.01 -8.59 -6.77
N ILE A 90 -11.08 -8.74 -5.82
CA ILE A 90 -10.06 -9.78 -5.81
C ILE A 90 -10.47 -10.90 -4.84
N TRP A 91 -10.72 -12.10 -5.37
CA TRP A 91 -10.94 -13.29 -4.55
C TRP A 91 -9.63 -13.85 -4.00
N SER A 92 -8.59 -13.91 -4.85
CA SER A 92 -7.23 -14.30 -4.49
C SER A 92 -6.25 -13.60 -5.40
N ASN A 93 -5.39 -12.75 -4.82
CA ASN A 93 -4.39 -11.97 -5.56
C ASN A 93 -3.21 -12.85 -6.00
N SER A 94 -3.46 -13.74 -6.92
CA SER A 94 -2.51 -14.73 -7.45
C SER A 94 -2.62 -14.87 -8.98
N GLU A 95 -3.32 -13.97 -9.64
CA GLU A 95 -3.43 -13.93 -11.09
C GLU A 95 -2.19 -13.29 -11.73
N CYS A 96 -2.13 -13.32 -13.07
CA CYS A 96 -1.10 -12.59 -13.79
C CYS A 96 -1.19 -11.08 -13.44
N PRO A 97 -0.07 -10.41 -13.12
CA PRO A 97 -0.07 -9.00 -12.76
C PRO A 97 -0.75 -8.09 -13.79
N ARG A 98 -0.55 -8.35 -15.08
CA ARG A 98 -1.21 -7.61 -16.16
C ARG A 98 -2.74 -7.72 -16.08
N GLU A 99 -3.24 -8.94 -15.86
CA GLU A 99 -4.68 -9.16 -15.77
C GLU A 99 -5.27 -8.55 -14.49
N THR A 100 -4.54 -8.65 -13.38
CA THR A 100 -4.91 -7.97 -12.14
C THR A 100 -4.96 -6.46 -12.33
N MET A 101 -3.94 -5.84 -12.96
CA MET A 101 -3.93 -4.42 -13.25
C MET A 101 -5.08 -3.99 -14.15
N ARG A 102 -5.37 -4.77 -15.20
CA ARG A 102 -6.52 -4.49 -16.08
C ARG A 102 -7.84 -4.44 -15.30
N LYS A 103 -8.06 -5.41 -14.39
CA LYS A 103 -9.26 -5.45 -13.53
C LYS A 103 -9.30 -4.28 -12.55
N LEU A 104 -8.18 -3.97 -11.94
CA LEU A 104 -8.07 -2.86 -10.99
C LEU A 104 -8.24 -1.50 -11.66
N ASN A 105 -7.71 -1.29 -12.86
CA ASN A 105 -7.94 -0.08 -13.65
C ASN A 105 -9.43 0.11 -13.96
N ALA A 106 -10.11 -0.94 -14.41
CA ALA A 106 -11.55 -0.89 -14.63
C ALA A 106 -12.32 -0.59 -13.33
N ARG A 107 -11.88 -1.16 -12.21
CA ARG A 107 -12.50 -0.91 -10.90
C ARG A 107 -12.30 0.51 -10.42
N LEU A 108 -11.11 1.09 -10.63
CA LEU A 108 -10.78 2.48 -10.32
C LEU A 108 -11.66 3.43 -11.14
N ALA A 109 -11.74 3.23 -12.46
CA ALA A 109 -12.55 4.05 -13.36
C ALA A 109 -14.04 4.03 -12.96
N LEU A 110 -14.61 2.85 -12.71
CA LEU A 110 -16.00 2.72 -12.25
C LEU A 110 -16.24 3.43 -10.90
N ALA A 111 -15.27 3.39 -9.99
CA ALA A 111 -15.39 4.10 -8.70
C ALA A 111 -15.29 5.61 -8.92
N TYR A 112 -14.36 6.08 -9.74
CA TYR A 112 -14.20 7.48 -10.07
C TYR A 112 -15.46 8.07 -10.72
N GLU A 113 -16.00 7.41 -11.73
CA GLU A 113 -17.26 7.80 -12.40
C GLU A 113 -18.45 7.83 -11.44
N LYS A 114 -18.58 6.78 -10.61
CA LYS A 114 -19.72 6.64 -9.69
C LYS A 114 -19.76 7.71 -8.61
N PHE A 115 -18.58 8.10 -8.11
CA PHE A 115 -18.50 8.99 -6.95
C PHE A 115 -18.06 10.40 -7.30
N GLU A 116 -17.69 10.65 -8.56
CA GLU A 116 -17.30 11.95 -9.12
C GLU A 116 -16.21 12.67 -8.29
N GLN A 117 -15.28 11.89 -7.72
CA GLN A 117 -14.15 12.40 -6.95
C GLN A 117 -12.93 11.48 -7.05
N PRO A 118 -11.70 12.00 -6.91
CA PRO A 118 -10.50 11.18 -6.86
C PRO A 118 -10.52 10.17 -5.72
N ILE A 119 -9.89 9.02 -5.96
CA ILE A 119 -9.93 7.84 -5.11
C ILE A 119 -8.65 7.75 -4.28
N VAL A 120 -8.76 7.53 -2.99
CA VAL A 120 -7.63 7.09 -2.17
C VAL A 120 -7.42 5.60 -2.37
N ILE A 121 -6.21 5.16 -2.66
CA ILE A 121 -5.92 3.73 -2.82
C ILE A 121 -5.07 3.27 -1.63
N ILE A 122 -5.54 2.26 -0.92
CA ILE A 122 -4.80 1.60 0.15
C ILE A 122 -4.50 0.17 -0.29
N GLY A 123 -3.22 -0.17 -0.41
CA GLY A 123 -2.78 -1.49 -0.84
C GLY A 123 -1.82 -2.14 0.15
N GLN A 124 -2.04 -3.43 0.46
CA GLN A 124 -1.15 -4.21 1.30
C GLN A 124 -0.20 -5.04 0.45
N SER A 125 1.10 -5.05 0.79
CA SER A 125 2.11 -5.89 0.14
C SER A 125 2.07 -5.71 -1.40
N LEU A 126 1.87 -6.76 -2.18
CA LEU A 126 1.68 -6.70 -3.63
C LEU A 126 0.55 -5.75 -4.05
N GLY A 127 -0.50 -5.63 -3.23
CA GLY A 127 -1.58 -4.66 -3.46
C GLY A 127 -1.09 -3.21 -3.40
N GLY A 128 -0.10 -2.91 -2.56
CA GLY A 128 0.53 -1.60 -2.50
C GLY A 128 1.39 -1.29 -3.73
N VAL A 129 2.02 -2.30 -4.31
CA VAL A 129 2.73 -2.17 -5.60
C VAL A 129 1.74 -1.82 -6.71
N TYR A 130 0.60 -2.53 -6.78
CA TYR A 130 -0.47 -2.22 -7.74
C TYR A 130 -1.07 -0.82 -7.50
N ALA A 131 -1.25 -0.41 -6.25
CA ALA A 131 -1.77 0.91 -5.91
C ALA A 131 -0.89 2.04 -6.47
N ARG A 132 0.44 1.91 -6.35
CA ARG A 132 1.39 2.88 -6.92
C ARG A 132 1.34 2.89 -8.44
N GLU A 133 1.26 1.72 -9.08
CA GLU A 133 1.16 1.62 -10.53
C GLU A 133 -0.14 2.22 -11.07
N LEU A 134 -1.27 1.96 -10.41
CA LEU A 134 -2.55 2.60 -10.74
C LEU A 134 -2.48 4.13 -10.65
N ALA A 135 -1.85 4.66 -9.61
CA ALA A 135 -1.69 6.10 -9.44
C ALA A 135 -0.75 6.71 -10.50
N ARG A 136 0.26 5.97 -10.95
CA ARG A 136 1.16 6.38 -12.01
C ARG A 136 0.46 6.42 -13.38
N GLU A 137 -0.39 5.41 -13.65
CA GLU A 137 -1.16 5.32 -14.90
C GLU A 137 -2.34 6.30 -14.94
N ASN A 138 -2.92 6.65 -13.78
CA ASN A 138 -4.16 7.43 -13.68
C ASN A 138 -4.06 8.53 -12.61
N PRO A 139 -3.13 9.48 -12.72
CA PRO A 139 -2.88 10.46 -11.67
C PRO A 139 -4.06 11.40 -11.41
N GLU A 140 -4.95 11.58 -12.38
CA GLU A 140 -6.17 12.39 -12.26
C GLU A 140 -7.29 11.71 -11.48
N MET A 141 -7.31 10.36 -11.48
CA MET A 141 -8.32 9.57 -10.77
C MET A 141 -7.91 9.24 -9.33
N VAL A 142 -6.63 9.43 -8.98
CA VAL A 142 -6.09 9.03 -7.67
C VAL A 142 -5.71 10.25 -6.84
N GLU A 143 -6.32 10.36 -5.67
CA GLU A 143 -6.01 11.42 -4.71
C GLU A 143 -4.69 11.15 -3.98
N ARG A 144 -4.52 9.91 -3.52
CA ARG A 144 -3.41 9.50 -2.65
C ARG A 144 -3.25 7.98 -2.67
N VAL A 145 -2.03 7.53 -2.47
CA VAL A 145 -1.70 6.12 -2.22
C VAL A 145 -1.22 5.94 -0.78
N ILE A 146 -1.68 4.88 -0.12
CA ILE A 146 -1.11 4.40 1.14
C ILE A 146 -0.71 2.93 0.92
N ALA A 147 0.58 2.67 0.90
CA ALA A 147 1.15 1.35 0.66
C ALA A 147 1.64 0.74 1.99
N LEU A 148 1.10 -0.42 2.35
CA LEU A 148 1.37 -1.10 3.63
C LEU A 148 2.29 -2.29 3.41
N GLY A 149 3.53 -2.25 3.91
CA GLY A 149 4.52 -3.32 3.75
C GLY A 149 4.78 -3.69 2.29
N ALA A 150 4.68 -2.72 1.37
CA ALA A 150 4.79 -2.97 -0.06
C ALA A 150 6.25 -2.88 -0.53
N PRO A 151 6.79 -3.90 -1.23
CA PRO A 151 8.13 -3.85 -1.79
C PRO A 151 8.16 -2.95 -3.03
N ILE A 152 8.24 -1.64 -2.82
CA ILE A 152 8.21 -0.62 -3.88
C ILE A 152 9.54 -0.48 -4.62
N ARG A 153 10.62 -0.97 -4.01
CA ARG A 153 11.95 -1.08 -4.64
C ARG A 153 12.22 -2.56 -4.88
N THR A 154 12.53 -2.95 -6.09
CA THR A 154 12.82 -4.36 -6.44
C THR A 154 11.81 -5.37 -5.84
N PRO A 155 10.51 -5.29 -6.18
CA PRO A 155 9.46 -6.08 -5.51
C PRO A 155 9.68 -7.59 -5.55
N ARG A 156 10.50 -8.07 -6.49
CA ARG A 156 10.68 -9.50 -6.78
C ARG A 156 11.75 -10.18 -5.94
N ASP A 157 12.76 -9.41 -5.49
CA ASP A 157 13.94 -9.98 -4.83
C ASP A 157 13.91 -9.85 -3.31
N THR A 158 12.92 -9.16 -2.77
CA THR A 158 12.85 -8.76 -1.37
C THR A 158 11.93 -9.61 -0.52
N ALA A 159 11.14 -10.48 -1.15
CA ALA A 159 10.28 -11.42 -0.43
C ALA A 159 11.10 -12.55 0.23
N ASN A 160 10.62 -13.01 1.39
CA ASN A 160 11.15 -14.20 2.05
C ASN A 160 11.22 -15.39 1.07
N HIS A 161 12.27 -16.21 1.15
CA HIS A 161 12.46 -17.39 0.30
C HIS A 161 11.25 -18.33 0.27
N ALA A 162 10.61 -18.52 1.41
CA ALA A 162 9.41 -19.37 1.51
C ALA A 162 8.25 -18.79 0.70
N VAL A 163 8.01 -17.48 0.80
CA VAL A 163 6.96 -16.80 0.04
C VAL A 163 7.26 -16.84 -1.45
N ALA A 164 8.50 -16.60 -1.85
CA ALA A 164 8.91 -16.65 -3.25
C ALA A 164 8.83 -18.08 -3.83
N ALA A 165 9.19 -19.12 -3.05
CA ALA A 165 9.05 -20.51 -3.46
C ALA A 165 7.57 -20.92 -3.57
N PHE A 166 6.74 -20.50 -2.62
CA PHE A 166 5.31 -20.76 -2.62
C PHE A 166 4.61 -20.06 -3.80
N ALA A 167 4.97 -18.81 -4.09
CA ALA A 167 4.46 -18.09 -5.25
C ALA A 167 4.77 -18.81 -6.56
N ARG A 168 6.01 -19.34 -6.70
CA ARG A 168 6.42 -20.16 -7.86
C ARG A 168 5.60 -21.44 -7.96
N SER A 169 5.41 -22.15 -6.85
CA SER A 169 4.61 -23.39 -6.84
C SER A 169 3.16 -23.15 -7.26
N ILE A 170 2.53 -22.08 -6.81
CA ILE A 170 1.17 -21.70 -7.21
C ILE A 170 1.12 -21.33 -8.70
N ALA A 171 2.11 -20.61 -9.21
CA ALA A 171 2.17 -20.27 -10.63
C ALA A 171 2.25 -21.53 -11.51
N MET A 172 3.07 -22.51 -11.11
CA MET A 172 3.17 -23.81 -11.79
C MET A 172 1.85 -24.61 -11.74
N LEU A 173 1.22 -24.73 -10.56
CA LEU A 173 -0.05 -25.43 -10.41
C LEU A 173 -1.19 -24.85 -11.25
N ARG A 174 -1.12 -23.55 -11.55
CA ARG A 174 -2.12 -22.86 -12.39
C ARG A 174 -1.75 -22.82 -13.86
N GLY A 175 -0.79 -23.64 -14.32
CA GLY A 175 -0.34 -23.71 -15.71
C GLY A 175 0.24 -22.40 -16.23
N ARG A 176 0.73 -21.53 -15.35
CA ARG A 176 1.38 -20.29 -15.73
C ARG A 176 2.84 -20.55 -16.12
N ALA A 177 3.30 -19.84 -17.14
CA ALA A 177 4.67 -19.97 -17.57
C ALA A 177 5.64 -19.72 -16.39
N GLU A 178 6.70 -20.51 -16.29
CA GLU A 178 7.85 -20.21 -15.45
C GLU A 178 8.26 -18.74 -15.68
N GLY A 179 8.26 -17.96 -14.62
CA GLY A 179 8.59 -16.55 -14.72
C GLY A 179 7.42 -15.57 -14.54
N CYS A 180 6.18 -16.02 -14.41
CA CYS A 180 5.10 -15.13 -13.99
C CYS A 180 5.36 -14.62 -12.57
N LEU A 181 5.36 -13.31 -12.34
CA LEU A 181 5.84 -12.63 -11.13
C LEU A 181 7.39 -12.60 -10.99
N THR A 182 8.14 -12.91 -12.05
CA THR A 182 9.60 -12.76 -12.13
C THR A 182 9.97 -11.78 -13.24
N GLU A 183 11.23 -11.38 -13.33
CA GLU A 183 11.73 -10.53 -14.40
C GLU A 183 11.52 -11.12 -15.80
N ALA A 184 11.47 -12.46 -15.90
CA ALA A 184 11.19 -13.17 -17.14
C ALA A 184 9.69 -13.15 -17.53
N CYS A 185 8.83 -12.47 -16.79
CA CYS A 185 7.42 -12.42 -17.08
C CYS A 185 7.16 -11.69 -18.42
N LYS A 186 6.73 -12.44 -19.43
CA LYS A 186 6.38 -11.93 -20.75
C LYS A 186 5.14 -11.04 -20.78
N CYS A 187 4.45 -10.85 -19.64
CA CYS A 187 3.28 -9.98 -19.58
C CYS A 187 3.64 -8.49 -19.75
N GLY A 188 4.92 -8.14 -19.67
CA GLY A 188 5.40 -6.77 -19.93
C GLY A 188 5.05 -5.75 -18.85
N LEU A 189 4.50 -6.20 -17.71
CA LEU A 189 4.22 -5.31 -16.60
C LEU A 189 5.50 -5.08 -15.79
N ILE A 190 6.03 -3.88 -15.84
CA ILE A 190 7.15 -3.44 -15.02
C ILE A 190 6.55 -2.87 -13.74
N LEU A 191 6.56 -3.66 -12.65
CA LEU A 191 6.10 -3.23 -11.33
C LEU A 191 7.19 -2.49 -10.53
N SER A 192 8.25 -2.05 -11.17
CA SER A 192 9.41 -1.47 -10.52
C SER A 192 9.91 -0.25 -11.26
N ASP A 193 9.08 0.74 -11.42
CA ASP A 193 9.58 2.07 -11.70
C ASP A 193 9.84 2.74 -10.36
N ASP A 194 11.12 3.01 -10.04
CA ASP A 194 11.54 3.76 -8.85
C ASP A 194 11.10 5.23 -8.92
N SER A 195 10.49 5.65 -10.04
CA SER A 195 9.97 6.99 -10.19
C SER A 195 8.80 7.21 -9.24
N PRO A 196 8.92 8.13 -8.30
CA PRO A 196 7.78 8.56 -7.50
C PRO A 196 6.82 9.26 -8.44
N GLY A 197 5.62 8.72 -8.58
CA GLY A 197 4.56 9.39 -9.33
C GLY A 197 4.26 10.77 -8.74
N GLU A 198 3.49 11.57 -9.45
CA GLU A 198 3.05 12.88 -8.98
C GLU A 198 2.02 12.79 -7.82
N VAL A 199 1.37 11.64 -7.67
CA VAL A 199 0.35 11.42 -6.66
C VAL A 199 0.99 11.26 -5.27
N PRO A 200 0.50 11.95 -4.23
CA PRO A 200 0.99 11.80 -2.87
C PRO A 200 0.96 10.35 -2.42
N SER A 201 2.07 9.86 -1.88
CA SER A 201 2.25 8.48 -1.47
C SER A 201 2.80 8.36 -0.06
N THR A 202 2.16 7.54 0.76
CA THR A 202 2.62 7.16 2.11
C THR A 202 3.01 5.69 2.09
N ASN A 203 4.29 5.40 2.30
CA ASN A 203 4.82 4.04 2.40
C ASN A 203 4.94 3.68 3.88
N VAL A 204 4.08 2.80 4.35
CA VAL A 204 4.11 2.32 5.74
C VAL A 204 4.92 1.03 5.78
N TYR A 205 5.91 0.98 6.66
CA TYR A 205 6.81 -0.16 6.80
C TYR A 205 7.05 -0.52 8.27
N SER A 206 7.47 -1.75 8.51
CA SER A 206 7.88 -2.23 9.83
C SER A 206 9.23 -2.94 9.75
N ARG A 207 10.13 -2.64 10.67
CA ARG A 207 11.41 -3.36 10.79
C ARG A 207 11.25 -4.79 11.26
N THR A 208 10.08 -5.13 11.77
CA THR A 208 9.75 -6.48 12.23
C THR A 208 8.84 -7.23 11.25
N ASP A 209 8.74 -6.76 10.01
CA ASP A 209 8.08 -7.43 8.90
C ASP A 209 8.86 -8.70 8.52
N GLY A 210 8.23 -9.87 8.69
CA GLY A 210 8.83 -11.18 8.43
C GLY A 210 8.64 -11.70 7.00
N VAL A 211 7.94 -10.96 6.14
CA VAL A 211 7.64 -11.35 4.76
C VAL A 211 8.42 -10.51 3.76
N VAL A 212 8.39 -9.19 3.92
CA VAL A 212 9.05 -8.23 3.04
C VAL A 212 10.08 -7.44 3.85
N HIS A 213 11.33 -7.40 3.36
CA HIS A 213 12.36 -6.63 4.05
C HIS A 213 12.03 -5.14 4.02
N TRP A 214 12.03 -4.49 5.18
CA TRP A 214 11.55 -3.13 5.37
C TRP A 214 12.22 -2.08 4.46
N GLN A 215 13.52 -2.24 4.14
CA GLN A 215 14.24 -1.31 3.24
C GLN A 215 13.70 -1.31 1.81
N SER A 216 13.04 -2.38 1.38
CA SER A 216 12.37 -2.42 0.08
C SER A 216 11.05 -1.66 0.05
N CYS A 217 10.49 -1.38 1.23
CA CYS A 217 9.27 -0.61 1.37
C CYS A 217 9.51 0.91 1.43
N ILE A 218 10.77 1.35 1.50
CA ILE A 218 11.15 2.75 1.62
C ILE A 218 11.43 3.34 0.25
N ASP A 219 10.77 4.45 -0.07
CA ASP A 219 11.12 5.29 -1.21
C ASP A 219 12.28 6.22 -0.83
N THR A 220 13.36 6.19 -1.60
CA THR A 220 14.56 6.99 -1.37
C THR A 220 14.74 8.11 -2.39
N SER A 221 13.72 8.40 -3.19
CA SER A 221 13.77 9.46 -4.21
C SER A 221 13.93 10.86 -3.63
N GLY A 222 13.48 11.06 -2.38
CA GLY A 222 13.42 12.38 -1.76
C GLY A 222 12.32 13.28 -2.34
N ALA A 223 11.41 12.74 -3.13
CA ALA A 223 10.32 13.50 -3.70
C ALA A 223 9.39 14.04 -2.61
N PRO A 224 8.99 15.32 -2.68
CA PRO A 224 8.14 15.94 -1.66
C PRO A 224 6.72 15.36 -1.59
N SER A 225 6.30 14.63 -2.63
CA SER A 225 5.02 13.91 -2.67
C SER A 225 5.06 12.55 -1.95
N VAL A 226 6.24 12.11 -1.46
CA VAL A 226 6.41 10.78 -0.89
C VAL A 226 6.89 10.88 0.55
N GLU A 227 6.26 10.12 1.42
CA GLU A 227 6.70 9.92 2.82
C GLU A 227 6.85 8.44 3.15
N ASN A 228 7.76 8.13 4.07
CA ASN A 228 7.95 6.80 4.62
C ASN A 228 7.62 6.84 6.11
N VAL A 229 6.75 5.97 6.58
CA VAL A 229 6.29 5.93 7.97
C VAL A 229 6.61 4.57 8.58
N GLU A 230 7.41 4.58 9.64
CA GLU A 230 7.70 3.37 10.41
C GLU A 230 6.58 3.08 11.41
N VAL A 231 6.14 1.83 11.46
CA VAL A 231 5.19 1.32 12.45
C VAL A 231 5.73 0.06 13.11
N MET A 232 5.15 -0.32 14.23
CA MET A 232 5.40 -1.63 14.84
C MET A 232 4.36 -2.63 14.34
N GLY A 233 4.82 -3.84 13.99
CA GLY A 233 3.90 -4.93 13.61
C GLY A 233 4.48 -5.93 12.63
N SER A 234 3.80 -7.06 12.53
CA SER A 234 4.06 -8.10 11.52
C SER A 234 3.51 -7.69 10.17
N HIS A 235 3.95 -8.35 9.10
CA HIS A 235 3.49 -8.08 7.74
C HIS A 235 1.97 -8.24 7.58
N VAL A 236 1.46 -9.39 8.05
CA VAL A 236 0.02 -9.69 7.99
C VAL A 236 -0.75 -8.80 8.98
N GLY A 237 -0.15 -8.53 10.15
CA GLY A 237 -0.71 -7.69 11.19
C GLY A 237 -0.95 -6.24 10.76
N MET A 238 -0.26 -5.71 9.77
CA MET A 238 -0.49 -4.34 9.26
C MET A 238 -1.94 -4.12 8.83
N ALA A 239 -2.65 -5.16 8.39
CA ALA A 239 -4.07 -5.05 8.00
C ALA A 239 -5.02 -4.78 9.17
N ILE A 240 -4.55 -4.99 10.41
CA ILE A 240 -5.34 -4.87 11.66
C ILE A 240 -4.56 -4.12 12.75
N SER A 241 -3.49 -3.43 12.43
CA SER A 241 -2.65 -2.69 13.38
C SER A 241 -3.25 -1.33 13.73
N ALA A 242 -3.31 -1.03 15.03
CA ALA A 242 -3.73 0.29 15.51
C ALA A 242 -2.84 1.42 14.99
N ASP A 243 -1.54 1.21 14.93
CA ASP A 243 -0.58 2.22 14.45
C ASP A 243 -0.77 2.49 12.96
N VAL A 244 -1.00 1.44 12.16
CA VAL A 244 -1.34 1.59 10.73
C VAL A 244 -2.65 2.36 10.57
N TYR A 245 -3.66 2.06 11.37
CA TYR A 245 -4.96 2.73 11.27
C TYR A 245 -4.88 4.20 11.69
N ARG A 246 -4.02 4.56 12.66
CA ARG A 246 -3.73 5.96 13.00
C ARG A 246 -3.07 6.68 11.82
N VAL A 247 -2.04 6.08 11.22
CA VAL A 247 -1.40 6.64 10.02
C VAL A 247 -2.43 6.86 8.90
N ILE A 248 -3.28 5.87 8.63
CA ILE A 248 -4.33 6.00 7.60
C ILE A 248 -5.28 7.15 7.96
N ALA A 249 -5.83 7.18 9.17
CA ALA A 249 -6.78 8.20 9.60
C ALA A 249 -6.17 9.61 9.48
N ASP A 250 -4.93 9.81 9.92
CA ASP A 250 -4.21 11.08 9.81
C ASP A 250 -4.03 11.53 8.35
N ARG A 251 -3.83 10.59 7.42
CA ARG A 251 -3.64 10.92 6.00
C ARG A 251 -4.94 11.18 5.26
N LEU A 252 -6.05 10.63 5.75
CA LEU A 252 -7.39 10.86 5.18
C LEU A 252 -7.94 12.27 5.49
N VAL A 253 -7.48 12.93 6.57
CA VAL A 253 -7.88 14.30 6.89
C VAL A 253 -7.06 15.36 6.16
N LEU A 254 -5.96 15.00 5.50
CA LEU A 254 -5.18 15.95 4.72
C LEU A 254 -5.99 16.45 3.51
N PRO A 255 -5.87 17.73 3.16
CA PRO A 255 -6.63 18.31 2.05
C PRO A 255 -6.36 17.59 0.73
N ASN A 256 -7.39 17.50 -0.10
CA ASN A 256 -7.29 16.94 -1.44
C ASN A 256 -6.34 17.80 -2.29
N ARG A 257 -5.46 17.17 -3.05
CA ARG A 257 -4.52 17.81 -3.96
C ARG A 257 -5.22 18.72 -4.99
N ALA A 258 -6.41 18.34 -5.47
CA ALA A 258 -7.19 19.14 -6.40
C ALA A 258 -7.51 20.53 -5.83
N HIS A 259 -7.79 20.64 -4.53
CA HIS A 259 -8.01 21.93 -3.86
C HIS A 259 -6.74 22.76 -3.76
N LEU A 260 -5.56 22.15 -3.58
CA LEU A 260 -4.30 22.88 -3.53
C LEU A 260 -3.93 23.47 -4.90
N VAL A 261 -4.02 22.68 -5.96
CA VAL A 261 -3.73 23.13 -7.32
C VAL A 261 -4.71 24.22 -7.79
N HIS A 262 -5.98 24.12 -7.43
CA HIS A 262 -6.98 25.13 -7.77
C HIS A 262 -6.73 26.44 -6.99
N ARG A 263 -6.37 26.36 -5.72
CA ARG A 263 -6.02 27.49 -4.87
C ARG A 263 -4.76 28.21 -5.36
N ASP A 264 -3.73 27.44 -5.75
CA ASP A 264 -2.49 28.03 -6.31
C ASP A 264 -2.72 28.67 -7.67
N ARG A 265 -3.61 28.15 -8.52
CA ARG A 265 -4.01 28.78 -9.78
C ARG A 265 -4.79 30.06 -9.56
N ILE A 266 -5.67 30.13 -8.56
CA ILE A 266 -6.40 31.33 -8.21
C ILE A 266 -5.44 32.38 -7.64
N LEU A 267 -4.51 32.01 -6.78
CA LEU A 267 -3.51 32.92 -6.20
C LEU A 267 -2.48 33.42 -7.22
N ALA A 268 -2.21 32.65 -8.28
CA ALA A 268 -1.32 33.04 -9.37
C ALA A 268 -2.01 33.92 -10.42
N ALA A 269 -3.33 34.05 -10.37
CA ALA A 269 -4.13 34.85 -11.29
C ALA A 269 -4.55 36.22 -10.71
N VAL A 270 -4.14 36.52 -9.47
CA VAL A 270 -4.31 37.79 -8.76
C VAL A 270 -2.96 38.49 -8.61
#